data_d93adead4ad5a5aeeb3f90ad527ccac9
#
_entry.id   d93adead4ad5a5aeeb3f90ad527ccac9
#
_cell.length_a   1.000
_cell.length_b   1.000
_cell.length_c   1.000
_cell.angle_alpha   90.00
_cell.angle_beta   90.00
_cell.angle_gamma   90.00
#
_symmetry.space_group_name_H-M   'P 1'
#
loop_
_entity.id
_entity.type
_entity.pdbx_description
1 polymer ?
#
loop_
_entity_poly.entity_id
_entity_poly.type
_entity_poly.pdbx_seq_one_letter_code
_entity_poly.pdbx_strand_id
1 'polypeptide(L)'
;MAEILFLVHRAPWPPDRGDRIRSWHMFEALAKLAPVHVAALADNEQDAAIAREKIAPLCTSLAIEVRNVSRPVALVQAVLRGEPVSNRLFKNAALARHVDTLVRGGSITHIVGFSGQMAQYLPASFDGSALMDFVDVDSAKFATYAEQDRRQPLHWVHQREARVLGAYEAKVARRVDASLFVSEAEAALFRTRSGLGADKVRAVENGIDTDRFDPALTFDAVDNGEGPLAVFTGQMDYRPNIDAVRWFAADILPLIRQQHPASRFAIVGRAPSDEVRALAKLPGVTVTGEVPDVRPWLAAADAVVAPLLLARGVQNKLLEAMAMARPVVASAAAAEGIDATAGEHLLVADDADGMAATVGSLFEDRAAAAAMGQAARARMIARYGWDARLAPLRELLGLPA
;
A
#
# COMPACT_ATOMS: atom_id res chain seq x y z
N MET A 1 -5.23 7.00 -32.26
CA MET A 1 -4.26 6.53 -31.28
C MET A 1 -4.97 6.49 -29.94
N ALA A 2 -4.60 5.55 -29.05
CA ALA A 2 -5.20 5.50 -27.72
C ALA A 2 -4.79 6.73 -26.90
N GLU A 3 -5.73 7.38 -26.24
CA GLU A 3 -5.50 8.42 -25.22
C GLU A 3 -6.25 8.05 -23.96
N ILE A 4 -5.62 8.20 -22.81
CA ILE A 4 -6.13 7.78 -21.51
C ILE A 4 -6.49 9.00 -20.65
N LEU A 5 -7.70 9.05 -20.13
CA LEU A 5 -8.08 9.98 -19.07
C LEU A 5 -7.94 9.30 -17.70
N PHE A 6 -7.05 9.80 -16.87
CA PHE A 6 -6.84 9.33 -15.50
C PHE A 6 -7.54 10.26 -14.50
N LEU A 7 -8.58 9.74 -13.85
CA LEU A 7 -9.37 10.43 -12.83
C LEU A 7 -8.89 10.02 -11.44
N VAL A 8 -8.34 10.95 -10.67
CA VAL A 8 -7.77 10.60 -9.36
C VAL A 8 -8.26 11.52 -8.24
N HIS A 9 -8.70 10.94 -7.12
CA HIS A 9 -9.38 11.65 -6.03
C HIS A 9 -8.45 12.59 -5.23
N ARG A 10 -7.14 12.36 -5.30
CA ARG A 10 -6.09 13.24 -4.81
C ARG A 10 -4.94 13.23 -5.80
N ALA A 11 -4.39 14.39 -6.07
CA ALA A 11 -3.20 14.51 -6.91
C ALA A 11 -2.12 13.51 -6.45
N PRO A 12 -1.58 12.67 -7.35
CA PRO A 12 -0.74 11.54 -6.96
C PRO A 12 0.65 11.92 -6.43
N TRP A 13 1.05 13.19 -6.56
CA TRP A 13 2.35 13.67 -6.07
C TRP A 13 2.19 14.66 -4.91
N PRO A 14 3.05 14.61 -3.87
CA PRO A 14 4.09 13.61 -3.61
C PRO A 14 3.50 12.26 -3.15
N PRO A 15 4.16 11.11 -3.46
CA PRO A 15 3.72 9.78 -3.06
C PRO A 15 4.11 9.48 -1.60
N ASP A 16 3.53 10.22 -0.67
CA ASP A 16 3.85 10.23 0.76
C ASP A 16 2.92 9.34 1.62
N ARG A 17 1.88 8.79 1.01
CA ARG A 17 0.89 7.91 1.65
C ARG A 17 0.30 6.89 0.67
N GLY A 18 -0.27 5.81 1.18
CA GLY A 18 -0.64 4.64 0.41
C GLY A 18 -1.50 4.92 -0.85
N ASP A 19 -2.51 5.80 -0.74
CA ASP A 19 -3.36 6.17 -1.86
C ASP A 19 -2.59 6.96 -2.96
N ARG A 20 -1.68 7.86 -2.56
CA ARG A 20 -0.84 8.61 -3.49
C ARG A 20 0.27 7.73 -4.09
N ILE A 21 0.87 6.82 -3.30
CA ILE A 21 1.88 5.89 -3.81
C ILE A 21 1.29 5.04 -4.94
N ARG A 22 0.15 4.38 -4.70
CA ARG A 22 -0.51 3.57 -5.71
C ARG A 22 -0.93 4.38 -6.93
N SER A 23 -1.56 5.53 -6.74
CA SER A 23 -2.02 6.36 -7.86
C SER A 23 -0.86 6.98 -8.65
N TRP A 24 0.28 7.26 -8.02
CA TRP A 24 1.49 7.72 -8.69
C TRP A 24 2.04 6.64 -9.64
N HIS A 25 2.28 5.44 -9.13
CA HIS A 25 2.78 4.35 -9.96
C HIS A 25 1.77 3.91 -11.03
N MET A 26 0.48 3.98 -10.74
CA MET A 26 -0.54 3.78 -11.76
C MET A 26 -0.46 4.83 -12.86
N PHE A 27 -0.28 6.12 -12.52
CA PHE A 27 -0.06 7.18 -13.51
C PHE A 27 1.18 6.90 -14.36
N GLU A 28 2.31 6.55 -13.75
CA GLU A 28 3.55 6.21 -14.47
C GLU A 28 3.35 5.00 -15.42
N ALA A 29 2.65 3.97 -14.95
CA ALA A 29 2.33 2.81 -15.78
C ALA A 29 1.44 3.18 -16.96
N LEU A 30 0.39 3.99 -16.75
CA LEU A 30 -0.47 4.46 -17.84
C LEU A 30 0.26 5.35 -18.83
N ALA A 31 1.15 6.22 -18.37
CA ALA A 31 1.96 7.10 -19.25
C ALA A 31 2.94 6.34 -20.12
N LYS A 32 3.37 5.13 -19.71
CA LYS A 32 4.16 4.21 -20.55
C LYS A 32 3.30 3.53 -21.63
N LEU A 33 1.99 3.46 -21.48
CA LEU A 33 1.07 2.79 -22.40
C LEU A 33 0.54 3.71 -23.50
N ALA A 34 0.17 4.95 -23.16
CA ALA A 34 -0.41 5.92 -24.10
C ALA A 34 -0.32 7.35 -23.53
N PRO A 35 -0.55 8.41 -24.34
CA PRO A 35 -0.73 9.76 -23.84
C PRO A 35 -1.80 9.84 -22.76
N VAL A 36 -1.48 10.47 -21.61
CA VAL A 36 -2.37 10.55 -20.45
C VAL A 36 -2.82 11.98 -20.20
N HIS A 37 -4.13 12.16 -19.99
CA HIS A 37 -4.77 13.36 -19.47
C HIS A 37 -5.09 13.12 -18.00
N VAL A 38 -4.69 14.01 -17.10
CA VAL A 38 -4.89 13.84 -15.66
C VAL A 38 -5.94 14.83 -15.17
N ALA A 39 -6.97 14.33 -14.50
CA ALA A 39 -7.97 15.14 -13.82
C ALA A 39 -8.01 14.74 -12.32
N ALA A 40 -7.55 15.63 -11.45
CA ALA A 40 -7.30 15.34 -10.04
C ALA A 40 -7.94 16.39 -9.12
N LEU A 41 -8.11 15.99 -7.85
CA LEU A 41 -8.41 16.92 -6.77
C LEU A 41 -7.19 17.06 -5.84
N ALA A 42 -7.11 18.19 -5.13
CA ALA A 42 -6.11 18.43 -4.10
C ALA A 42 -6.78 18.84 -2.78
N ASP A 43 -6.10 18.63 -1.67
CA ASP A 43 -6.60 19.00 -0.35
C ASP A 43 -6.50 20.52 -0.10
N ASN A 44 -5.51 21.19 -0.71
CA ASN A 44 -5.23 22.62 -0.63
C ASN A 44 -4.43 23.10 -1.85
N GLU A 45 -4.27 24.45 -1.98
CA GLU A 45 -3.54 25.06 -3.11
C GLU A 45 -2.04 24.73 -3.13
N GLN A 46 -1.41 24.54 -1.96
CA GLN A 46 0.00 24.18 -1.88
C GLN A 46 0.24 22.78 -2.45
N ASP A 47 -0.57 21.79 -2.04
CA ASP A 47 -0.53 20.45 -2.60
C ASP A 47 -0.78 20.46 -4.12
N ALA A 48 -1.74 21.30 -4.57
CA ALA A 48 -2.04 21.44 -5.99
C ALA A 48 -0.86 22.02 -6.77
N ALA A 49 -0.16 23.03 -6.23
CA ALA A 49 0.98 23.66 -6.90
C ALA A 49 2.16 22.68 -7.02
N ILE A 50 2.52 21.98 -5.93
CA ILE A 50 3.58 20.97 -5.92
C ILE A 50 3.29 19.84 -6.92
N ALA A 51 2.05 19.37 -6.94
CA ALA A 51 1.64 18.31 -7.87
C ALA A 51 1.65 18.78 -9.33
N ARG A 52 1.20 20.00 -9.65
CA ARG A 52 1.24 20.56 -11.00
C ARG A 52 2.65 20.64 -11.54
N GLU A 53 3.61 21.12 -10.76
CA GLU A 53 5.01 21.22 -11.17
C GLU A 53 5.58 19.87 -11.59
N LYS A 54 5.29 18.81 -10.83
CA LYS A 54 5.81 17.46 -11.09
C LYS A 54 5.08 16.72 -12.19
N ILE A 55 3.75 16.83 -12.27
CA ILE A 55 2.92 16.01 -13.17
C ILE A 55 2.80 16.62 -14.57
N ALA A 56 2.73 17.97 -14.67
CA ALA A 56 2.49 18.64 -15.96
C ALA A 56 3.48 18.21 -17.08
N PRO A 57 4.79 18.07 -16.84
CA PRO A 57 5.72 17.65 -17.89
C PRO A 57 5.56 16.19 -18.31
N LEU A 58 4.81 15.37 -17.58
CA LEU A 58 4.65 13.93 -17.77
C LEU A 58 3.31 13.52 -18.40
N CYS A 59 2.41 14.46 -18.64
CA CYS A 59 1.06 14.20 -19.16
C CYS A 59 0.69 15.14 -20.31
N THR A 60 -0.30 14.73 -21.11
CA THR A 60 -0.79 15.51 -22.26
C THR A 60 -1.58 16.74 -21.82
N SER A 61 -2.40 16.61 -20.78
CA SER A 61 -3.08 17.72 -20.13
C SER A 61 -3.31 17.44 -18.65
N LEU A 62 -3.42 18.50 -17.85
CA LEU A 62 -3.54 18.42 -16.41
C LEU A 62 -4.57 19.39 -15.88
N ALA A 63 -5.56 18.90 -15.15
CA ALA A 63 -6.46 19.68 -14.34
C ALA A 63 -6.37 19.22 -12.88
N ILE A 64 -5.99 20.12 -11.97
CA ILE A 64 -6.01 19.88 -10.53
C ILE A 64 -6.85 20.97 -9.88
N GLU A 65 -7.95 20.55 -9.25
CA GLU A 65 -8.90 21.43 -8.57
C GLU A 65 -8.85 21.20 -7.06
N VAL A 66 -8.95 22.26 -6.27
CA VAL A 66 -8.97 22.13 -4.82
C VAL A 66 -10.37 21.77 -4.33
N ARG A 67 -10.43 20.84 -3.37
CA ARG A 67 -11.70 20.46 -2.73
C ARG A 67 -12.21 21.62 -1.85
N ASN A 68 -13.46 21.95 -2.03
CA ASN A 68 -14.10 23.10 -1.35
C ASN A 68 -15.33 22.72 -0.50
N VAL A 69 -15.63 21.42 -0.38
CA VAL A 69 -16.81 20.96 0.36
C VAL A 69 -16.40 20.47 1.75
N SER A 70 -16.95 21.08 2.81
CA SER A 70 -16.72 20.65 4.18
C SER A 70 -17.53 19.39 4.53
N ARG A 71 -17.03 18.59 5.49
CA ARG A 71 -17.70 17.35 5.90
C ARG A 71 -19.16 17.54 6.36
N PRO A 72 -19.52 18.55 7.20
CA PRO A 72 -20.91 18.76 7.59
C PRO A 72 -21.83 19.08 6.41
N VAL A 73 -21.37 19.93 5.48
CA VAL A 73 -22.13 20.28 4.28
C VAL A 73 -22.32 19.05 3.39
N ALA A 74 -21.27 18.25 3.19
CA ALA A 74 -21.35 17.01 2.43
C ALA A 74 -22.37 16.04 3.03
N LEU A 75 -22.39 15.87 4.35
CA LEU A 75 -23.33 14.99 5.04
C LEU A 75 -24.79 15.43 4.80
N VAL A 76 -25.09 16.70 5.04
CA VAL A 76 -26.45 17.23 4.82
C VAL A 76 -26.89 17.04 3.36
N GLN A 77 -26.05 17.43 2.42
CA GLN A 77 -26.35 17.27 0.99
C GLN A 77 -26.52 15.80 0.58
N ALA A 78 -25.69 14.91 1.09
CA ALA A 78 -25.75 13.48 0.81
C ALA A 78 -27.04 12.84 1.34
N VAL A 79 -27.46 13.21 2.55
CA VAL A 79 -28.74 12.75 3.13
C VAL A 79 -29.93 13.21 2.28
N LEU A 80 -29.98 14.51 1.96
CA LEU A 80 -31.08 15.09 1.17
C LEU A 80 -31.21 14.50 -0.24
N ARG A 81 -30.11 14.03 -0.84
CA ARG A 81 -30.09 13.53 -2.22
C ARG A 81 -29.99 11.99 -2.31
N GLY A 82 -29.91 11.29 -1.19
CA GLY A 82 -29.72 9.85 -1.18
C GLY A 82 -28.36 9.38 -1.76
N GLU A 83 -27.35 10.25 -1.78
CA GLU A 83 -26.03 9.98 -2.33
C GLU A 83 -25.03 9.57 -1.22
N PRO A 84 -23.89 8.90 -1.55
CA PRO A 84 -22.82 8.70 -0.59
C PRO A 84 -22.20 10.03 -0.13
N VAL A 85 -21.84 10.12 1.15
CA VAL A 85 -21.15 11.29 1.72
C VAL A 85 -19.78 11.49 1.08
N SER A 86 -19.08 10.40 0.84
CA SER A 86 -17.78 10.40 0.17
C SER A 86 -17.85 11.05 -1.22
N ASN A 87 -18.86 10.74 -2.04
CA ASN A 87 -19.02 11.36 -3.35
C ASN A 87 -19.22 12.88 -3.24
N ARG A 88 -19.99 13.33 -2.24
CA ARG A 88 -20.23 14.78 -2.04
C ARG A 88 -18.97 15.52 -1.60
N LEU A 89 -18.12 14.91 -0.78
CA LEU A 89 -16.85 15.47 -0.37
C LEU A 89 -15.87 15.69 -1.53
N PHE A 90 -15.97 14.86 -2.57
CA PHE A 90 -15.12 14.92 -3.75
C PHE A 90 -15.82 15.52 -4.98
N LYS A 91 -16.94 16.22 -4.80
CA LYS A 91 -17.65 16.88 -5.89
C LYS A 91 -17.04 18.26 -6.19
N ASN A 92 -16.62 18.46 -7.45
CA ASN A 92 -16.10 19.73 -7.94
C ASN A 92 -16.66 20.00 -9.35
N ALA A 93 -17.30 21.16 -9.53
CA ALA A 93 -17.97 21.48 -10.78
C ALA A 93 -16.98 21.90 -11.91
N ALA A 94 -15.83 22.45 -11.55
CA ALA A 94 -14.80 22.82 -12.53
C ALA A 94 -14.16 21.56 -13.10
N LEU A 95 -13.80 20.59 -12.24
CA LEU A 95 -13.28 19.30 -12.67
C LEU A 95 -14.28 18.55 -13.56
N ALA A 96 -15.57 18.55 -13.19
CA ALA A 96 -16.61 17.90 -13.99
C ALA A 96 -16.72 18.51 -15.41
N ARG A 97 -16.68 19.84 -15.53
CA ARG A 97 -16.68 20.51 -16.83
C ARG A 97 -15.44 20.20 -17.66
N HIS A 98 -14.27 20.16 -17.01
CA HIS A 98 -13.01 19.82 -17.69
C HIS A 98 -13.07 18.40 -18.28
N VAL A 99 -13.49 17.43 -17.47
CA VAL A 99 -13.66 16.03 -17.91
C VAL A 99 -14.67 15.93 -19.07
N ASP A 100 -15.83 16.59 -18.95
CA ASP A 100 -16.86 16.60 -20.00
C ASP A 100 -16.31 17.18 -21.32
N THR A 101 -15.53 18.26 -21.23
CA THR A 101 -14.90 18.88 -22.41
C THR A 101 -13.90 17.95 -23.07
N LEU A 102 -13.04 17.28 -22.31
CA LEU A 102 -12.07 16.32 -22.84
C LEU A 102 -12.75 15.13 -23.53
N VAL A 103 -13.75 14.54 -22.88
CA VAL A 103 -14.46 13.38 -23.44
C VAL A 103 -15.23 13.76 -24.72
N ARG A 104 -15.90 14.91 -24.72
CA ARG A 104 -16.60 15.43 -25.93
C ARG A 104 -15.64 15.78 -27.07
N GLY A 105 -14.39 16.08 -26.76
CA GLY A 105 -13.35 16.32 -27.77
C GLY A 105 -13.05 15.10 -28.63
N GLY A 106 -13.44 13.89 -28.18
CA GLY A 106 -13.41 12.65 -28.97
C GLY A 106 -12.04 11.98 -29.08
N SER A 107 -10.99 12.53 -28.45
CA SER A 107 -9.66 11.91 -28.45
C SER A 107 -9.51 10.83 -27.38
N ILE A 108 -10.24 10.97 -26.25
CA ILE A 108 -10.20 10.03 -25.14
C ILE A 108 -10.85 8.70 -25.54
N THR A 109 -10.07 7.65 -25.52
CA THR A 109 -10.51 6.28 -25.82
C THR A 109 -10.55 5.37 -24.60
N HIS A 110 -9.87 5.76 -23.52
CA HIS A 110 -9.81 4.99 -22.29
C HIS A 110 -9.97 5.90 -21.07
N ILE A 111 -10.70 5.44 -20.05
CA ILE A 111 -10.82 6.15 -18.77
C ILE A 111 -10.38 5.20 -17.65
N VAL A 112 -9.49 5.67 -16.79
CA VAL A 112 -9.11 4.98 -15.56
C VAL A 112 -9.49 5.84 -14.37
N GLY A 113 -10.45 5.40 -13.59
CA GLY A 113 -10.84 6.06 -12.34
C GLY A 113 -10.09 5.45 -11.16
N PHE A 114 -9.57 6.28 -10.28
CA PHE A 114 -8.89 5.86 -9.05
C PHE A 114 -9.64 6.36 -7.82
N SER A 115 -10.06 5.42 -6.97
CA SER A 115 -10.97 5.58 -5.84
C SER A 115 -12.44 5.78 -6.25
N GLY A 116 -13.36 5.06 -5.62
CA GLY A 116 -14.78 4.98 -5.98
C GLY A 116 -15.49 6.33 -6.14
N GLN A 117 -15.03 7.35 -5.41
CA GLN A 117 -15.57 8.71 -5.47
C GLN A 117 -15.37 9.36 -6.83
N MET A 118 -14.36 8.96 -7.60
CA MET A 118 -14.09 9.52 -8.94
C MET A 118 -15.04 9.00 -10.01
N ALA A 119 -15.74 7.90 -9.75
CA ALA A 119 -16.74 7.38 -10.67
C ALA A 119 -17.90 8.36 -10.95
N GLN A 120 -18.11 9.39 -10.10
CA GLN A 120 -19.07 10.47 -10.35
C GLN A 120 -18.72 11.34 -11.57
N TYR A 121 -17.46 11.30 -12.03
CA TYR A 121 -16.97 12.01 -13.21
C TYR A 121 -16.96 11.17 -14.47
N LEU A 122 -17.27 9.86 -14.38
CA LEU A 122 -17.43 9.01 -15.57
C LEU A 122 -18.63 9.52 -16.39
N PRO A 123 -18.49 9.67 -17.71
CA PRO A 123 -19.59 10.07 -18.58
C PRO A 123 -20.74 9.04 -18.50
N ALA A 124 -21.97 9.50 -18.74
CA ALA A 124 -23.14 8.61 -18.67
C ALA A 124 -23.09 7.48 -19.71
N SER A 125 -22.57 7.80 -20.91
CA SER A 125 -22.23 6.86 -21.97
C SER A 125 -20.81 7.12 -22.43
N PHE A 126 -20.06 6.06 -22.70
CA PHE A 126 -18.70 6.12 -23.20
C PHE A 126 -18.45 4.91 -24.09
N ASP A 127 -18.03 5.14 -25.32
CA ASP A 127 -17.82 4.08 -26.32
C ASP A 127 -16.43 3.45 -26.24
N GLY A 128 -15.56 3.99 -25.36
CA GLY A 128 -14.23 3.46 -25.08
C GLY A 128 -14.20 2.53 -23.87
N SER A 129 -13.01 2.10 -23.47
CA SER A 129 -12.79 1.26 -22.30
C SER A 129 -12.72 2.07 -21.01
N ALA A 130 -13.38 1.61 -19.95
CA ALA A 130 -13.37 2.26 -18.64
C ALA A 130 -13.00 1.27 -17.54
N LEU A 131 -11.95 1.57 -16.79
CA LEU A 131 -11.54 0.84 -15.59
C LEU A 131 -11.81 1.67 -14.34
N MET A 132 -12.14 0.99 -13.25
CA MET A 132 -12.29 1.64 -11.94
C MET A 132 -11.45 0.93 -10.88
N ASP A 133 -10.41 1.56 -10.40
CA ASP A 133 -9.66 1.10 -9.22
C ASP A 133 -10.36 1.62 -7.97
N PHE A 134 -11.07 0.73 -7.30
CA PHE A 134 -11.73 1.06 -6.03
C PHE A 134 -10.76 1.09 -4.86
N VAL A 135 -9.58 0.46 -5.00
CA VAL A 135 -8.57 0.24 -3.94
C VAL A 135 -9.07 -0.80 -2.95
N ASP A 136 -10.05 -0.46 -2.13
CA ASP A 136 -10.69 -1.32 -1.12
C ASP A 136 -12.21 -1.26 -1.25
N VAL A 137 -12.93 -2.15 -0.56
CA VAL A 137 -14.39 -2.10 -0.46
C VAL A 137 -14.78 -1.12 0.66
N ASP A 138 -14.86 0.18 0.34
CA ASP A 138 -15.14 1.22 1.33
C ASP A 138 -16.48 1.02 2.04
N SER A 139 -17.50 0.53 1.34
CA SER A 139 -18.79 0.20 1.97
C SER A 139 -18.69 -0.87 3.05
N ALA A 140 -17.74 -1.80 2.95
CA ALA A 140 -17.49 -2.81 3.96
C ALA A 140 -16.81 -2.22 5.20
N LYS A 141 -15.89 -1.25 5.02
CA LYS A 141 -15.29 -0.51 6.14
C LYS A 141 -16.35 0.22 6.96
N PHE A 142 -17.30 0.90 6.30
CA PHE A 142 -18.41 1.55 7.00
C PHE A 142 -19.34 0.56 7.70
N ALA A 143 -19.55 -0.64 7.15
CA ALA A 143 -20.31 -1.68 7.83
C ALA A 143 -19.61 -2.12 9.13
N THR A 144 -18.28 -2.33 9.10
CA THR A 144 -17.48 -2.65 10.28
C THR A 144 -17.53 -1.53 11.34
N TYR A 145 -17.41 -0.27 10.91
CA TYR A 145 -17.55 0.88 11.84
C TYR A 145 -18.95 0.92 12.48
N ALA A 146 -19.99 0.66 11.70
CA ALA A 146 -21.34 0.59 12.24
C ALA A 146 -21.50 -0.53 13.30
N GLU A 147 -20.84 -1.68 13.11
CA GLU A 147 -20.88 -2.77 14.09
C GLU A 147 -20.13 -2.44 15.39
N GLN A 148 -18.97 -1.79 15.29
CA GLN A 148 -18.15 -1.37 16.42
C GLN A 148 -18.79 -0.23 17.23
N ASP A 149 -19.41 0.71 16.56
CA ASP A 149 -19.93 1.97 17.11
C ASP A 149 -21.43 1.92 17.50
N ARG A 150 -22.01 0.74 17.72
CA ARG A 150 -23.45 0.56 17.98
C ARG A 150 -24.06 1.50 19.05
N ARG A 151 -23.23 2.01 19.95
CA ARG A 151 -23.66 2.91 21.04
C ARG A 151 -23.36 4.39 20.78
N GLN A 152 -22.73 4.72 19.63
CA GLN A 152 -22.33 6.10 19.31
C GLN A 152 -23.37 6.82 18.43
N PRO A 153 -23.51 8.14 18.54
CA PRO A 153 -24.47 8.92 17.73
C PRO A 153 -24.28 8.79 16.21
N LEU A 154 -23.06 8.46 15.78
CA LEU A 154 -22.71 8.32 14.34
C LEU A 154 -23.01 6.93 13.76
N HIS A 155 -23.46 5.97 14.57
CA HIS A 155 -23.79 4.62 14.11
C HIS A 155 -24.73 4.61 12.90
N TRP A 156 -25.81 5.40 12.94
CA TRP A 156 -26.77 5.48 11.84
C TRP A 156 -26.16 6.07 10.56
N VAL A 157 -25.17 6.98 10.68
CA VAL A 157 -24.44 7.55 9.53
C VAL A 157 -23.60 6.45 8.87
N HIS A 158 -22.84 5.68 9.66
CA HIS A 158 -22.02 4.58 9.15
C HIS A 158 -22.89 3.50 8.51
N GLN A 159 -24.02 3.13 9.16
CA GLN A 159 -24.94 2.14 8.58
C GLN A 159 -25.58 2.61 7.27
N ARG A 160 -25.99 3.88 7.22
CA ARG A 160 -26.51 4.47 5.98
C ARG A 160 -25.44 4.48 4.90
N GLU A 161 -24.22 4.93 5.21
CA GLU A 161 -23.12 5.02 4.26
C GLU A 161 -22.76 3.64 3.72
N ALA A 162 -22.63 2.62 4.57
CA ALA A 162 -22.40 1.24 4.16
C ALA A 162 -23.39 0.75 3.10
N ARG A 163 -24.69 1.08 3.26
CA ARG A 163 -25.73 0.68 2.31
C ARG A 163 -25.71 1.51 1.03
N VAL A 164 -25.65 2.84 1.14
CA VAL A 164 -25.76 3.74 -0.02
C VAL A 164 -24.51 3.66 -0.89
N LEU A 165 -23.32 3.60 -0.24
CA LEU A 165 -22.06 3.46 -0.94
C LEU A 165 -21.93 2.08 -1.61
N GLY A 166 -22.34 1.00 -0.92
CA GLY A 166 -22.32 -0.34 -1.52
C GLY A 166 -23.20 -0.47 -2.77
N ALA A 167 -24.40 0.16 -2.73
CA ALA A 167 -25.26 0.22 -3.92
C ALA A 167 -24.62 1.03 -5.06
N TYR A 168 -23.93 2.14 -4.72
CA TYR A 168 -23.21 2.97 -5.67
C TYR A 168 -22.01 2.23 -6.29
N GLU A 169 -21.16 1.61 -5.47
CA GLU A 169 -20.02 0.81 -5.91
C GLU A 169 -20.45 -0.29 -6.88
N ALA A 170 -21.49 -1.06 -6.53
CA ALA A 170 -22.04 -2.10 -7.40
C ALA A 170 -22.62 -1.54 -8.71
N LYS A 171 -23.26 -0.36 -8.68
CA LYS A 171 -23.75 0.32 -9.88
C LYS A 171 -22.61 0.75 -10.80
N VAL A 172 -21.54 1.30 -10.24
CA VAL A 172 -20.35 1.70 -11.01
C VAL A 172 -19.68 0.49 -11.63
N ALA A 173 -19.45 -0.58 -10.85
CA ALA A 173 -18.79 -1.79 -11.31
C ALA A 173 -19.51 -2.48 -12.48
N ARG A 174 -20.86 -2.37 -12.56
CA ARG A 174 -21.62 -2.87 -13.71
C ARG A 174 -21.40 -2.05 -14.99
N ARG A 175 -21.02 -0.77 -14.87
CA ARG A 175 -20.86 0.15 -16.00
C ARG A 175 -19.47 0.14 -16.60
N VAL A 176 -18.45 -0.21 -15.81
CA VAL A 176 -17.04 -0.24 -16.25
C VAL A 176 -16.67 -1.62 -16.77
N ASP A 177 -15.61 -1.71 -17.56
CA ASP A 177 -15.13 -2.97 -18.12
C ASP A 177 -14.49 -3.84 -17.04
N ALA A 178 -13.72 -3.24 -16.12
CA ALA A 178 -13.23 -3.95 -14.95
C ALA A 178 -13.13 -3.03 -13.71
N SER A 179 -13.33 -3.65 -12.55
CA SER A 179 -13.18 -3.07 -11.21
C SER A 179 -11.97 -3.68 -10.53
N LEU A 180 -11.05 -2.86 -10.05
CA LEU A 180 -9.77 -3.29 -9.49
C LEU A 180 -9.75 -3.08 -7.97
N PHE A 181 -9.11 -4.02 -7.27
CA PHE A 181 -8.93 -3.99 -5.82
C PHE A 181 -7.48 -4.34 -5.45
N VAL A 182 -7.00 -3.87 -4.31
CA VAL A 182 -5.60 -4.03 -3.88
C VAL A 182 -5.24 -5.44 -3.42
N SER A 183 -6.21 -6.33 -3.28
CA SER A 183 -5.96 -7.72 -2.90
C SER A 183 -7.07 -8.65 -3.39
N GLU A 184 -6.76 -9.94 -3.50
CA GLU A 184 -7.76 -10.95 -3.83
C GLU A 184 -8.84 -11.06 -2.75
N ALA A 185 -8.51 -10.80 -1.48
CA ALA A 185 -9.49 -10.77 -0.39
C ALA A 185 -10.55 -9.67 -0.59
N GLU A 186 -10.12 -8.44 -0.94
CA GLU A 186 -11.02 -7.33 -1.26
C GLU A 186 -11.85 -7.63 -2.53
N ALA A 187 -11.22 -8.16 -3.56
CA ALA A 187 -11.92 -8.54 -4.79
C ALA A 187 -12.98 -9.64 -4.54
N ALA A 188 -12.65 -10.66 -3.76
CA ALA A 188 -13.59 -11.73 -3.39
C ALA A 188 -14.74 -11.19 -2.53
N LEU A 189 -14.46 -10.32 -1.57
CA LEU A 189 -15.46 -9.64 -0.75
C LEU A 189 -16.42 -8.84 -1.65
N PHE A 190 -15.87 -8.07 -2.59
CA PHE A 190 -16.70 -7.28 -3.50
C PHE A 190 -17.53 -8.14 -4.44
N ARG A 191 -16.98 -9.23 -5.01
CA ARG A 191 -17.74 -10.20 -5.82
C ARG A 191 -18.94 -10.74 -5.05
N THR A 192 -18.72 -11.16 -3.80
CA THR A 192 -19.78 -11.65 -2.91
C THR A 192 -20.88 -10.60 -2.69
N ARG A 193 -20.51 -9.34 -2.48
CA ARG A 193 -21.47 -8.25 -2.20
C ARG A 193 -22.19 -7.72 -3.44
N SER A 194 -21.55 -7.71 -4.59
CA SER A 194 -22.06 -7.12 -5.84
C SER A 194 -22.76 -8.13 -6.75
N GLY A 195 -22.46 -9.43 -6.58
CA GLY A 195 -22.91 -10.52 -7.45
C GLY A 195 -22.19 -10.54 -8.81
N LEU A 196 -21.05 -9.82 -8.96
CA LEU A 196 -20.26 -9.78 -10.19
C LEU A 196 -19.18 -10.87 -10.18
N GLY A 197 -18.80 -11.37 -11.35
CA GLY A 197 -17.79 -12.41 -11.52
C GLY A 197 -16.34 -11.89 -11.57
N ALA A 198 -15.41 -12.83 -11.65
CA ALA A 198 -13.97 -12.53 -11.75
C ALA A 198 -13.57 -11.92 -13.10
N ASP A 199 -14.41 -11.98 -14.10
CA ASP A 199 -14.26 -11.28 -15.38
C ASP A 199 -14.35 -9.76 -15.21
N LYS A 200 -15.21 -9.30 -14.29
CA LYS A 200 -15.47 -7.88 -13.99
C LYS A 200 -14.72 -7.35 -12.76
N VAL A 201 -14.32 -8.21 -11.83
CA VAL A 201 -13.74 -7.83 -10.54
C VAL A 201 -12.41 -8.52 -10.35
N ARG A 202 -11.33 -7.76 -10.41
CA ARG A 202 -9.95 -8.26 -10.43
C ARG A 202 -9.14 -7.72 -9.25
N ALA A 203 -8.23 -8.51 -8.76
CA ALA A 203 -7.18 -8.04 -7.88
C ALA A 203 -6.00 -7.51 -8.73
N VAL A 204 -5.57 -6.29 -8.43
CA VAL A 204 -4.32 -5.71 -8.90
C VAL A 204 -3.61 -5.17 -7.66
N GLU A 205 -2.71 -5.96 -7.14
CA GLU A 205 -2.09 -5.72 -5.84
C GLU A 205 -1.12 -4.53 -5.86
N ASN A 206 -0.80 -4.01 -4.67
CA ASN A 206 0.24 -2.99 -4.54
C ASN A 206 1.62 -3.59 -4.85
N GLY A 207 2.45 -2.77 -5.45
CA GLY A 207 3.86 -3.06 -5.62
C GLY A 207 4.71 -2.56 -4.46
N ILE A 208 5.98 -2.95 -4.47
CA ILE A 208 7.06 -2.32 -3.72
C ILE A 208 7.86 -1.41 -4.63
N ASP A 209 8.24 -0.25 -4.13
CA ASP A 209 9.12 0.68 -4.84
C ASP A 209 10.57 0.19 -4.72
N THR A 210 10.99 -0.63 -5.68
CA THR A 210 12.32 -1.25 -5.72
C THR A 210 13.44 -0.27 -6.02
N ASP A 211 13.11 0.91 -6.55
CA ASP A 211 14.09 1.97 -6.79
C ASP A 211 14.34 2.77 -5.49
N ARG A 212 13.28 3.00 -4.71
CA ARG A 212 13.38 3.58 -3.38
C ARG A 212 14.08 2.63 -2.40
N PHE A 213 13.74 1.33 -2.43
CA PHE A 213 14.37 0.28 -1.63
C PHE A 213 15.50 -0.39 -2.40
N ASP A 214 16.48 0.43 -2.85
CA ASP A 214 17.66 -0.05 -3.57
C ASP A 214 18.89 -0.08 -2.65
N PRO A 215 19.53 -1.26 -2.45
CA PRO A 215 20.73 -1.37 -1.64
C PRO A 215 21.95 -0.64 -2.22
N ALA A 216 21.91 -0.23 -3.51
CA ALA A 216 22.96 0.58 -4.12
C ALA A 216 22.89 2.06 -3.74
N LEU A 217 21.79 2.52 -3.17
CA LEU A 217 21.67 3.89 -2.67
C LEU A 217 22.55 4.09 -1.42
N THR A 218 23.08 5.29 -1.29
CA THR A 218 23.84 5.69 -0.10
C THR A 218 22.89 6.14 1.00
N PHE A 219 23.07 5.61 2.19
CA PHE A 219 22.29 5.98 3.38
C PHE A 219 23.23 6.49 4.47
N ASP A 220 22.71 7.38 5.29
CA ASP A 220 23.44 7.83 6.49
C ASP A 220 23.67 6.64 7.42
N ALA A 221 24.85 6.60 8.03
CA ALA A 221 25.16 5.55 9.01
C ALA A 221 24.25 5.69 10.23
N VAL A 222 23.64 4.59 10.64
CA VAL A 222 22.89 4.54 11.91
C VAL A 222 23.84 4.19 13.05
N ASP A 223 23.73 4.92 14.15
CA ASP A 223 24.47 4.58 15.36
C ASP A 223 23.82 3.35 16.02
N ASN A 224 24.34 2.23 15.68
CA ASN A 224 23.84 0.94 16.13
C ASN A 224 24.86 0.13 16.96
N GLY A 225 26.02 0.71 17.28
CA GLY A 225 27.12 0.08 18.03
C GLY A 225 27.85 -1.02 17.21
N GLU A 226 28.62 -1.90 17.87
CA GLU A 226 29.41 -2.97 17.24
C GLU A 226 28.72 -4.33 17.36
N GLY A 227 28.94 -5.23 16.39
CA GLY A 227 28.43 -6.62 16.37
C GLY A 227 27.23 -6.81 15.44
N PRO A 228 26.79 -8.07 15.22
CA PRO A 228 25.69 -8.38 14.31
C PRO A 228 24.38 -7.73 14.72
N LEU A 229 23.61 -7.25 13.74
CA LEU A 229 22.37 -6.50 13.93
C LEU A 229 21.17 -7.24 13.32
N ALA A 230 20.23 -7.65 14.16
CA ALA A 230 18.88 -8.01 13.73
C ALA A 230 17.97 -6.77 13.76
N VAL A 231 17.12 -6.60 12.74
CA VAL A 231 16.20 -5.45 12.63
C VAL A 231 14.77 -5.94 12.46
N PHE A 232 13.84 -5.30 13.20
CA PHE A 232 12.40 -5.42 12.96
C PHE A 232 11.84 -4.03 12.66
N THR A 233 11.06 -3.89 11.58
CA THR A 233 10.39 -2.64 11.22
C THR A 233 8.88 -2.75 11.38
N GLY A 234 8.22 -1.65 11.82
CA GLY A 234 6.77 -1.63 11.86
C GLY A 234 6.17 -0.58 12.78
N GLN A 235 4.85 -0.56 12.83
CA GLN A 235 4.10 0.29 13.74
C GLN A 235 4.01 -0.40 15.11
N MET A 236 4.50 0.25 16.18
CA MET A 236 4.74 -0.37 17.50
C MET A 236 3.59 -0.18 18.50
N ASP A 237 2.42 0.28 18.04
CA ASP A 237 1.13 0.23 18.75
C ASP A 237 0.19 -0.86 18.17
N TYR A 238 0.63 -1.59 17.12
CA TYR A 238 -0.12 -2.69 16.54
C TYR A 238 0.22 -4.01 17.25
N ARG A 239 -0.80 -4.66 17.84
CA ARG A 239 -0.64 -5.81 18.75
C ARG A 239 0.24 -6.93 18.20
N PRO A 240 0.09 -7.43 16.96
CA PRO A 240 0.96 -8.47 16.42
C PRO A 240 2.45 -8.06 16.37
N ASN A 241 2.76 -6.78 16.12
CA ASN A 241 4.13 -6.29 16.13
C ASN A 241 4.69 -6.22 17.57
N ILE A 242 3.87 -5.78 18.53
CA ILE A 242 4.25 -5.75 19.96
C ILE A 242 4.62 -7.16 20.43
N ASP A 243 3.76 -8.14 20.15
CA ASP A 243 3.99 -9.52 20.56
C ASP A 243 5.25 -10.11 19.90
N ALA A 244 5.47 -9.84 18.62
CA ALA A 244 6.65 -10.28 17.88
C ALA A 244 7.95 -9.72 18.45
N VAL A 245 8.03 -8.40 18.68
CA VAL A 245 9.27 -7.79 19.20
C VAL A 245 9.55 -8.17 20.65
N ARG A 246 8.49 -8.38 21.46
CA ARG A 246 8.64 -8.89 22.82
C ARG A 246 9.19 -10.31 22.82
N TRP A 247 8.61 -11.20 22.03
CA TRP A 247 9.07 -12.57 21.91
C TRP A 247 10.52 -12.64 21.43
N PHE A 248 10.87 -11.86 20.38
CA PHE A 248 12.25 -11.84 19.91
C PHE A 248 13.23 -11.31 20.97
N ALA A 249 12.90 -10.21 21.62
CA ALA A 249 13.78 -9.57 22.60
C ALA A 249 13.95 -10.39 23.89
N ALA A 250 12.88 -11.06 24.36
CA ALA A 250 12.90 -11.77 25.64
C ALA A 250 13.36 -13.22 25.52
N ASP A 251 13.00 -13.91 24.44
CA ASP A 251 13.19 -15.37 24.34
C ASP A 251 14.22 -15.74 23.27
N ILE A 252 14.29 -15.03 22.13
CA ILE A 252 15.16 -15.40 20.99
C ILE A 252 16.54 -14.74 21.08
N LEU A 253 16.58 -13.41 21.30
CA LEU A 253 17.85 -12.69 21.38
C LEU A 253 18.82 -13.24 22.45
N PRO A 254 18.37 -13.63 23.65
CA PRO A 254 19.26 -14.26 24.63
C PRO A 254 19.92 -15.55 24.13
N LEU A 255 19.20 -16.37 23.35
CA LEU A 255 19.76 -17.61 22.74
C LEU A 255 20.81 -17.24 21.67
N ILE A 256 20.55 -16.28 20.82
CA ILE A 256 21.54 -15.79 19.85
C ILE A 256 22.79 -15.28 20.56
N ARG A 257 22.64 -14.54 21.65
CA ARG A 257 23.75 -13.95 22.41
C ARG A 257 24.58 -14.94 23.17
N GLN A 258 24.13 -16.18 23.36
CA GLN A 258 24.99 -17.25 23.90
C GLN A 258 26.14 -17.57 22.95
N GLN A 259 25.92 -17.55 21.64
CA GLN A 259 26.94 -17.85 20.62
C GLN A 259 27.55 -16.55 20.04
N HIS A 260 26.78 -15.50 19.95
CA HIS A 260 27.15 -14.19 19.44
C HIS A 260 26.92 -13.09 20.49
N PRO A 261 27.75 -12.95 21.53
CA PRO A 261 27.49 -12.08 22.69
C PRO A 261 27.30 -10.59 22.33
N ALA A 262 27.87 -10.12 21.21
CA ALA A 262 27.76 -8.76 20.71
C ALA A 262 26.50 -8.53 19.86
N SER A 263 25.65 -9.55 19.65
CA SER A 263 24.43 -9.40 18.83
C SER A 263 23.45 -8.40 19.41
N ARG A 264 22.82 -7.65 18.54
CA ARG A 264 21.89 -6.57 18.85
C ARG A 264 20.58 -6.73 18.07
N PHE A 265 19.54 -6.12 18.63
CA PHE A 265 18.21 -6.08 18.03
C PHE A 265 17.68 -4.66 18.01
N ALA A 266 17.40 -4.13 16.83
CA ALA A 266 16.77 -2.82 16.65
C ALA A 266 15.28 -2.98 16.33
N ILE A 267 14.45 -2.35 17.15
CA ILE A 267 13.00 -2.23 16.98
C ILE A 267 12.74 -0.86 16.40
N VAL A 268 12.48 -0.80 15.09
CA VAL A 268 12.41 0.43 14.31
C VAL A 268 10.97 0.75 13.92
N GLY A 269 10.44 1.88 14.40
CA GLY A 269 9.12 2.31 13.97
C GLY A 269 8.35 3.17 14.96
N ARG A 270 7.27 3.77 14.44
CA ARG A 270 6.47 4.77 15.13
C ARG A 270 5.61 4.21 16.25
N ALA A 271 5.20 5.11 17.15
CA ALA A 271 4.22 4.88 18.20
C ALA A 271 4.54 3.68 19.13
N PRO A 272 5.78 3.52 19.68
CA PRO A 272 6.07 2.42 20.58
C PRO A 272 5.20 2.52 21.84
N SER A 273 4.53 1.42 22.17
CA SER A 273 3.82 1.27 23.43
C SER A 273 4.79 1.25 24.62
N ASP A 274 4.28 1.42 25.84
CA ASP A 274 5.14 1.36 27.03
C ASP A 274 5.81 -0.01 27.19
N GLU A 275 5.11 -1.09 26.80
CA GLU A 275 5.66 -2.44 26.75
C GLU A 275 6.87 -2.53 25.80
N VAL A 276 6.77 -1.94 24.61
CA VAL A 276 7.87 -1.93 23.65
C VAL A 276 9.01 -1.03 24.13
N ARG A 277 8.71 0.15 24.66
CA ARG A 277 9.75 1.04 25.24
C ARG A 277 10.54 0.37 26.35
N ALA A 278 9.87 -0.44 27.16
CA ALA A 278 10.54 -1.16 28.25
C ALA A 278 11.58 -2.18 27.75
N LEU A 279 11.48 -2.69 26.53
CA LEU A 279 12.44 -3.62 25.93
C LEU A 279 13.83 -3.02 25.75
N ALA A 280 13.95 -1.70 25.63
CA ALA A 280 15.24 -1.01 25.56
C ALA A 280 16.12 -1.20 26.84
N LYS A 281 15.55 -1.73 27.91
CA LYS A 281 16.30 -2.09 29.13
C LYS A 281 17.00 -3.45 29.01
N LEU A 282 16.63 -4.25 28.01
CA LEU A 282 17.25 -5.56 27.79
C LEU A 282 18.60 -5.39 27.08
N PRO A 283 19.63 -6.22 27.42
CA PRO A 283 20.93 -6.13 26.81
C PRO A 283 20.88 -6.33 25.29
N GLY A 284 21.42 -5.38 24.53
CA GLY A 284 21.51 -5.44 23.08
C GLY A 284 20.23 -5.02 22.36
N VAL A 285 19.22 -4.50 23.04
CA VAL A 285 17.96 -4.05 22.42
C VAL A 285 17.95 -2.52 22.30
N THR A 286 17.64 -2.04 21.10
CA THR A 286 17.42 -0.63 20.80
C THR A 286 15.97 -0.44 20.33
N VAL A 287 15.28 0.56 20.88
CA VAL A 287 13.95 0.99 20.43
C VAL A 287 14.04 2.42 19.90
N THR A 288 13.92 2.59 18.59
CA THR A 288 14.17 3.90 17.96
C THR A 288 13.02 4.88 18.10
N GLY A 289 11.80 4.38 18.23
CA GLY A 289 10.62 5.20 17.95
C GLY A 289 10.48 5.50 16.47
N GLU A 290 9.77 6.58 16.14
CA GLU A 290 9.61 7.04 14.78
C GLU A 290 10.93 7.54 14.19
N VAL A 291 11.26 7.04 13.01
CA VAL A 291 12.43 7.48 12.23
C VAL A 291 11.96 8.12 10.92
N PRO A 292 12.67 9.13 10.41
CA PRO A 292 12.31 9.76 9.13
C PRO A 292 12.38 8.79 7.95
N ASP A 293 13.28 7.79 8.04
CA ASP A 293 13.52 6.79 7.02
C ASP A 293 13.95 5.46 7.66
N VAL A 294 13.32 4.37 7.26
CA VAL A 294 13.65 3.02 7.74
C VAL A 294 14.82 2.39 6.97
N ARG A 295 15.11 2.88 5.75
CA ARG A 295 16.09 2.29 4.84
C ARG A 295 17.52 2.26 5.40
N PRO A 296 18.02 3.30 6.10
CA PRO A 296 19.32 3.21 6.77
C PRO A 296 19.42 2.03 7.75
N TRP A 297 18.36 1.75 8.49
CA TRP A 297 18.30 0.62 9.41
C TRP A 297 18.26 -0.73 8.69
N LEU A 298 17.50 -0.81 7.60
CA LEU A 298 17.50 -1.98 6.74
C LEU A 298 18.88 -2.18 6.10
N ALA A 299 19.52 -1.11 5.61
CA ALA A 299 20.85 -1.16 5.03
C ALA A 299 21.93 -1.64 6.02
N ALA A 300 21.80 -1.30 7.30
CA ALA A 300 22.70 -1.72 8.36
C ALA A 300 22.44 -3.14 8.90
N ALA A 301 21.28 -3.73 8.58
CA ALA A 301 20.89 -5.03 9.12
C ALA A 301 21.75 -6.17 8.56
N ASP A 302 22.27 -7.05 9.44
CA ASP A 302 22.83 -8.33 9.06
C ASP A 302 21.72 -9.38 8.85
N ALA A 303 20.57 -9.22 9.55
CA ALA A 303 19.34 -9.96 9.29
C ALA A 303 18.12 -9.10 9.60
N VAL A 304 17.05 -9.21 8.80
CA VAL A 304 15.74 -8.65 9.12
C VAL A 304 14.86 -9.78 9.64
N VAL A 305 14.20 -9.54 10.78
CA VAL A 305 13.41 -10.57 11.45
C VAL A 305 11.94 -10.21 11.48
N ALA A 306 11.06 -11.18 11.25
CA ALA A 306 9.62 -11.02 11.34
C ALA A 306 8.97 -12.19 12.08
N PRO A 307 9.17 -12.30 13.42
CA PRO A 307 8.66 -13.39 14.25
C PRO A 307 7.20 -13.16 14.64
N LEU A 308 6.32 -12.94 13.64
CA LEU A 308 4.90 -12.67 13.85
C LEU A 308 4.17 -13.97 14.18
N LEU A 309 3.64 -14.08 15.39
CA LEU A 309 2.81 -15.22 15.79
C LEU A 309 1.46 -15.25 15.06
N LEU A 310 1.00 -14.08 14.63
CA LEU A 310 -0.22 -13.90 13.88
C LEU A 310 0.00 -12.82 12.81
N ALA A 311 -0.21 -13.18 11.55
CA ALA A 311 -0.14 -12.24 10.43
C ALA A 311 -1.34 -12.47 9.51
N ARG A 312 -1.78 -11.42 8.82
CA ARG A 312 -2.80 -11.50 7.77
C ARG A 312 -2.32 -10.72 6.55
N GLY A 313 -2.43 -11.34 5.39
CA GLY A 313 -2.01 -10.73 4.13
C GLY A 313 -0.50 -10.52 4.02
N VAL A 314 -0.09 -9.92 2.92
CA VAL A 314 1.31 -9.65 2.60
C VAL A 314 1.92 -8.67 3.59
N GLN A 315 3.07 -9.03 4.15
CA GLN A 315 3.79 -8.20 5.12
C GLN A 315 4.78 -7.27 4.40
N ASN A 316 4.41 -6.00 4.22
CA ASN A 316 5.25 -5.01 3.51
C ASN A 316 6.69 -4.94 4.06
N LYS A 317 6.87 -5.08 5.38
CA LYS A 317 8.20 -5.09 6.00
C LYS A 317 9.14 -6.17 5.45
N LEU A 318 8.60 -7.34 5.06
CA LEU A 318 9.39 -8.39 4.42
C LEU A 318 9.73 -7.99 2.98
N LEU A 319 8.74 -7.46 2.23
CA LEU A 319 8.99 -6.99 0.87
C LEU A 319 10.05 -5.87 0.85
N GLU A 320 9.99 -4.93 1.78
CA GLU A 320 10.95 -3.84 1.92
C GLU A 320 12.36 -4.37 2.23
N ALA A 321 12.48 -5.30 3.19
CA ALA A 321 13.75 -5.92 3.54
C ALA A 321 14.35 -6.73 2.37
N MET A 322 13.52 -7.53 1.70
CA MET A 322 13.92 -8.32 0.52
C MET A 322 14.30 -7.42 -0.65
N ALA A 323 13.59 -6.32 -0.89
CA ALA A 323 13.94 -5.32 -1.90
C ALA A 323 15.30 -4.67 -1.61
N MET A 324 15.63 -4.42 -0.33
CA MET A 324 16.94 -3.95 0.14
C MET A 324 18.04 -5.03 0.11
N ALA A 325 17.77 -6.19 -0.53
CA ALA A 325 18.68 -7.33 -0.57
C ALA A 325 19.16 -7.77 0.83
N ARG A 326 18.30 -7.66 1.86
CA ARG A 326 18.63 -8.14 3.20
C ARG A 326 18.14 -9.57 3.40
N PRO A 327 18.94 -10.44 4.06
CA PRO A 327 18.46 -11.75 4.44
C PRO A 327 17.32 -11.60 5.46
N VAL A 328 16.28 -12.39 5.27
CA VAL A 328 15.05 -12.32 6.08
C VAL A 328 14.84 -13.64 6.80
N VAL A 329 14.56 -13.58 8.11
CA VAL A 329 14.05 -14.70 8.90
C VAL A 329 12.65 -14.37 9.37
N ALA A 330 11.68 -15.19 9.00
CA ALA A 330 10.28 -14.96 9.29
C ALA A 330 9.63 -16.18 9.94
N SER A 331 8.54 -16.00 10.67
CA SER A 331 7.63 -17.09 10.99
C SER A 331 6.88 -17.56 9.75
N ALA A 332 6.34 -18.76 9.74
CA ALA A 332 5.48 -19.26 8.67
C ALA A 332 4.27 -18.33 8.44
N ALA A 333 3.66 -17.82 9.54
CA ALA A 333 2.57 -16.87 9.47
C ALA A 333 2.98 -15.55 8.78
N ALA A 334 4.20 -15.06 9.03
CA ALA A 334 4.68 -13.83 8.39
C ALA A 334 5.05 -14.03 6.91
N ALA A 335 5.53 -15.21 6.54
CA ALA A 335 5.88 -15.58 5.16
C ALA A 335 4.65 -15.94 4.31
N GLU A 336 3.52 -16.27 4.95
CA GLU A 336 2.27 -16.60 4.24
C GLU A 336 1.84 -15.47 3.31
N GLY A 337 1.51 -15.81 2.08
CA GLY A 337 1.08 -14.84 1.06
C GLY A 337 2.22 -14.11 0.34
N ILE A 338 3.48 -14.39 0.68
CA ILE A 338 4.63 -13.91 -0.09
C ILE A 338 5.04 -14.97 -1.09
N ASP A 339 5.05 -14.62 -2.38
CA ASP A 339 5.53 -15.48 -3.45
C ASP A 339 7.07 -15.55 -3.43
N ALA A 340 7.58 -16.28 -2.43
CA ALA A 340 9.00 -16.50 -2.19
C ALA A 340 9.24 -17.93 -1.68
N THR A 341 10.39 -18.51 -2.01
CA THR A 341 10.77 -19.87 -1.64
C THR A 341 11.60 -19.84 -0.35
N ALA A 342 11.15 -20.57 0.67
CA ALA A 342 11.94 -20.76 1.89
C ALA A 342 13.25 -21.49 1.59
N GLY A 343 14.35 -21.05 2.18
CA GLY A 343 15.70 -21.55 1.94
C GLY A 343 16.42 -20.90 0.74
N GLU A 344 15.71 -20.21 -0.13
CA GLU A 344 16.26 -19.52 -1.31
C GLU A 344 16.14 -17.99 -1.18
N HIS A 345 14.95 -17.48 -0.85
CA HIS A 345 14.66 -16.06 -0.80
C HIS A 345 14.51 -15.53 0.65
N LEU A 346 14.14 -16.39 1.58
CA LEU A 346 14.02 -16.11 3.00
C LEU A 346 14.16 -17.41 3.81
N LEU A 347 14.37 -17.30 5.10
CA LEU A 347 14.37 -18.44 6.03
C LEU A 347 13.11 -18.40 6.89
N VAL A 348 12.59 -19.59 7.27
CA VAL A 348 11.38 -19.73 8.08
C VAL A 348 11.69 -20.53 9.33
N ALA A 349 11.26 -20.00 10.49
CA ALA A 349 11.34 -20.68 11.79
C ALA A 349 10.18 -20.21 12.68
N ASP A 350 9.57 -21.15 13.43
CA ASP A 350 8.34 -20.88 14.20
C ASP A 350 8.53 -21.00 15.72
N ASP A 351 9.68 -21.49 16.18
CA ASP A 351 10.03 -21.55 17.60
C ASP A 351 11.29 -20.73 17.92
N ALA A 352 11.54 -20.50 19.20
CA ALA A 352 12.63 -19.65 19.64
C ALA A 352 14.02 -20.23 19.30
N ASP A 353 14.21 -21.51 19.48
CA ASP A 353 15.50 -22.19 19.22
C ASP A 353 15.80 -22.18 17.71
N GLY A 354 14.82 -22.54 16.88
CA GLY A 354 14.93 -22.52 15.43
C GLY A 354 15.18 -21.12 14.88
N MET A 355 14.47 -20.10 15.41
CA MET A 355 14.68 -18.71 15.01
C MET A 355 16.08 -18.23 15.40
N ALA A 356 16.54 -18.55 16.62
CA ALA A 356 17.86 -18.18 17.09
C ALA A 356 18.97 -18.85 16.26
N ALA A 357 18.85 -20.15 15.99
CA ALA A 357 19.80 -20.89 15.16
C ALA A 357 19.84 -20.34 13.73
N THR A 358 18.67 -20.04 13.16
CA THR A 358 18.56 -19.49 11.79
C THR A 358 19.16 -18.10 11.67
N VAL A 359 18.90 -17.19 12.62
CA VAL A 359 19.53 -15.86 12.65
C VAL A 359 21.04 -15.98 12.88
N GLY A 360 21.48 -16.86 13.78
CA GLY A 360 22.89 -17.13 14.05
C GLY A 360 23.64 -17.57 12.79
N SER A 361 23.08 -18.49 12.01
CA SER A 361 23.70 -18.96 10.76
C SER A 361 23.93 -17.84 9.73
N LEU A 362 23.04 -16.85 9.67
CA LEU A 362 23.22 -15.67 8.80
C LEU A 362 24.36 -14.77 9.30
N PHE A 363 24.61 -14.73 10.59
CA PHE A 363 25.72 -13.95 11.16
C PHE A 363 27.07 -14.64 10.93
N GLU A 364 27.08 -15.97 10.86
CA GLU A 364 28.27 -16.79 10.62
C GLU A 364 28.66 -16.82 9.13
N ASP A 365 27.70 -17.06 8.24
CA ASP A 365 27.94 -17.12 6.80
C ASP A 365 27.36 -15.90 6.06
N ARG A 366 28.10 -14.81 6.14
CA ARG A 366 27.73 -13.55 5.47
C ARG A 366 27.66 -13.67 3.95
N ALA A 367 28.40 -14.61 3.35
CA ALA A 367 28.37 -14.81 1.90
C ALA A 367 27.05 -15.47 1.48
N ALA A 368 26.62 -16.53 2.18
CA ALA A 368 25.31 -17.15 1.94
C ALA A 368 24.16 -16.18 2.25
N ALA A 369 24.26 -15.40 3.33
CA ALA A 369 23.28 -14.38 3.69
C ALA A 369 23.14 -13.31 2.59
N ALA A 370 24.25 -12.83 2.04
CA ALA A 370 24.25 -11.87 0.93
C ALA A 370 23.66 -12.46 -0.36
N ALA A 371 24.02 -13.72 -0.70
CA ALA A 371 23.47 -14.41 -1.87
C ALA A 371 21.96 -14.58 -1.76
N MET A 372 21.42 -14.96 -0.59
CA MET A 372 19.99 -15.04 -0.32
C MET A 372 19.32 -13.67 -0.47
N GLY A 373 19.90 -12.61 0.09
CA GLY A 373 19.40 -11.24 -0.05
C GLY A 373 19.30 -10.81 -1.52
N GLN A 374 20.28 -11.13 -2.35
CA GLN A 374 20.26 -10.85 -3.79
C GLN A 374 19.17 -11.65 -4.52
N ALA A 375 19.01 -12.93 -4.21
CA ALA A 375 17.94 -13.76 -4.75
C ALA A 375 16.56 -13.21 -4.36
N ALA A 376 16.41 -12.81 -3.10
CA ALA A 376 15.20 -12.16 -2.58
C ALA A 376 14.88 -10.86 -3.35
N ARG A 377 15.87 -9.98 -3.56
CA ARG A 377 15.69 -8.74 -4.34
C ARG A 377 15.26 -9.03 -5.77
N ALA A 378 15.92 -9.97 -6.45
CA ALA A 378 15.56 -10.36 -7.80
C ALA A 378 14.09 -10.82 -7.89
N ARG A 379 13.63 -11.59 -6.89
CA ARG A 379 12.24 -12.02 -6.75
C ARG A 379 11.30 -10.83 -6.53
N MET A 380 11.67 -9.85 -5.69
CA MET A 380 10.86 -8.65 -5.45
C MET A 380 10.71 -7.82 -6.72
N ILE A 381 11.77 -7.57 -7.47
CA ILE A 381 11.71 -6.84 -8.74
C ILE A 381 10.79 -7.57 -9.73
N ALA A 382 10.96 -8.89 -9.87
CA ALA A 382 10.22 -9.68 -10.85
C ALA A 382 8.72 -9.85 -10.54
N ARG A 383 8.34 -9.86 -9.24
CA ARG A 383 6.98 -10.23 -8.83
C ARG A 383 6.23 -9.15 -8.09
N TYR A 384 6.93 -8.26 -7.39
CA TYR A 384 6.35 -7.25 -6.50
C TYR A 384 6.69 -5.82 -6.90
N GLY A 385 7.61 -5.60 -7.85
CA GLY A 385 7.83 -4.26 -8.41
C GLY A 385 6.55 -3.69 -9.01
N TRP A 386 6.37 -2.38 -8.94
CA TRP A 386 5.17 -1.72 -9.46
C TRP A 386 4.93 -2.04 -10.95
N ASP A 387 5.98 -2.09 -11.77
CA ASP A 387 5.84 -2.45 -13.20
C ASP A 387 5.25 -3.87 -13.38
N ALA A 388 5.69 -4.84 -12.56
CA ALA A 388 5.16 -6.20 -12.59
C ALA A 388 3.70 -6.27 -12.10
N ARG A 389 3.38 -5.56 -11.00
CA ARG A 389 2.03 -5.54 -10.43
C ARG A 389 1.02 -4.79 -11.31
N LEU A 390 1.44 -3.78 -12.04
CA LEU A 390 0.58 -2.99 -12.92
C LEU A 390 0.60 -3.46 -14.38
N ALA A 391 1.43 -4.44 -14.74
CA ALA A 391 1.45 -5.04 -16.09
C ALA A 391 0.04 -5.47 -16.61
N PRO A 392 -0.87 -6.01 -15.78
CA PRO A 392 -2.22 -6.36 -16.22
C PRO A 392 -3.05 -5.19 -16.78
N LEU A 393 -2.71 -3.93 -16.44
CA LEU A 393 -3.45 -2.76 -16.93
C LEU A 393 -3.49 -2.67 -18.44
N ARG A 394 -2.44 -3.08 -19.15
CA ARG A 394 -2.40 -3.10 -20.61
C ARG A 394 -3.49 -4.00 -21.20
N GLU A 395 -3.60 -5.23 -20.69
CA GLU A 395 -4.62 -6.20 -21.13
C GLU A 395 -6.02 -5.71 -20.76
N LEU A 396 -6.20 -5.26 -19.52
CA LEU A 396 -7.48 -4.77 -19.00
C LEU A 396 -8.02 -3.55 -19.78
N LEU A 397 -7.13 -2.73 -20.31
CA LEU A 397 -7.47 -1.61 -21.19
C LEU A 397 -7.67 -2.05 -22.66
N GLY A 398 -7.35 -3.31 -23.02
CA GLY A 398 -7.43 -3.77 -24.39
C GLY A 398 -6.38 -3.12 -25.30
N LEU A 399 -5.25 -2.65 -24.75
CA LEU A 399 -4.18 -2.02 -25.51
C LEU A 399 -3.27 -3.08 -26.15
N PRO A 400 -2.81 -2.88 -27.41
CA PRO A 400 -1.93 -3.83 -28.08
C PRO A 400 -0.61 -4.02 -27.30
N ALA A 401 0.00 -5.19 -27.49
CA ALA A 401 1.28 -5.59 -26.87
C ALA A 401 2.45 -4.67 -27.26
#